data_de16d5844f2a65b676b2b5122e151aa2
#
_entry.id   de16d5844f2a65b676b2b5122e151aa2
#
_cell.length_a   1.000
_cell.length_b   1.000
_cell.length_c   1.000
_cell.angle_alpha   90.00
_cell.angle_beta   90.00
_cell.angle_gamma   90.00
#
_symmetry.space_group_name_H-M   'P 1'
#
loop_
_entity.id
_entity.type
_entity.pdbx_description
1 polymer ?
#
loop_
_entity_poly.entity_id
_entity_poly.type
_entity_poly.pdbx_seq_one_letter_code
_entity_poly.pdbx_strand_id
1 'polypeptide(L)'
;MIATELRRKFPLRMLLQILKLSRSTFYYHLKQNKQDKYFYAKEKIKELFEANKGRYGYRRITALLRQKSIPLNHKTVLKLMKSLQIRGKMRKNEKYHSYKGEVGQIADNLLSRDFTASKPFEKLTTDVTQFKVGNEKVYLSPVMDLYNREIISYSVSLHPDLEQIRQMLKGLTNKLPNGATPIFHSDQGWQYQHAEYQRYLKEHNITQSMSRKGNCMDNGAMENFFGRLKVEMFYGEKFQTVDEF
;
A
#
# COMPACT_ATOMS: atom_id res chain seq x y z
N MET A 1 32.14 23.49 19.29
CA MET A 1 33.56 23.10 18.92
C MET A 1 34.50 23.63 20.00
N ILE A 2 35.37 22.78 20.50
CA ILE A 2 36.38 23.10 21.58
C ILE A 2 37.16 24.39 21.27
N ALA A 3 37.57 24.60 19.99
CA ALA A 3 38.30 25.81 19.60
C ALA A 3 37.49 27.11 19.76
N THR A 4 36.18 27.07 19.69
CA THR A 4 35.31 28.25 19.85
C THR A 4 35.21 28.68 21.32
N GLU A 5 35.20 27.71 22.23
CA GLU A 5 35.18 27.93 23.67
C GLU A 5 36.53 28.45 24.17
N LEU A 6 37.58 27.80 23.71
CA LEU A 6 38.95 28.15 24.10
C LEU A 6 39.44 29.49 23.54
N ARG A 7 38.82 30.00 22.44
CA ARG A 7 39.14 31.31 21.84
C ARG A 7 38.98 32.49 22.82
N ARG A 8 38.17 32.32 23.85
CA ARG A 8 38.05 33.35 24.92
C ARG A 8 39.31 33.46 25.82
N LYS A 9 40.10 32.40 25.86
CA LYS A 9 41.28 32.30 26.76
C LYS A 9 42.62 32.30 26.02
N PHE A 10 42.66 31.88 24.74
CA PHE A 10 43.88 31.69 23.96
C PHE A 10 43.73 32.28 22.55
N PRO A 11 44.85 32.77 21.95
CA PRO A 11 44.88 33.27 20.60
C PRO A 11 44.46 32.22 19.56
N LEU A 12 43.59 32.59 18.65
CA LEU A 12 43.06 31.68 17.61
C LEU A 12 44.17 30.98 16.81
N ARG A 13 45.26 31.72 16.48
CA ARG A 13 46.39 31.19 15.72
C ARG A 13 47.06 29.99 16.41
N MET A 14 47.23 30.07 17.72
CA MET A 14 47.81 29.01 18.55
C MET A 14 46.87 27.77 18.59
N LEU A 15 45.59 27.99 18.79
CA LEU A 15 44.59 26.92 18.79
C LEU A 15 44.48 26.18 17.46
N LEU A 16 44.57 26.91 16.34
CA LEU A 16 44.54 26.34 15.02
C LEU A 16 45.82 25.53 14.68
N GLN A 17 46.98 25.98 15.16
CA GLN A 17 48.22 25.22 15.03
C GLN A 17 48.17 23.90 15.78
N ILE A 18 47.73 23.90 17.05
CA ILE A 18 47.58 22.70 17.89
C ILE A 18 46.59 21.71 17.27
N LEU A 19 45.45 22.22 16.81
CA LEU A 19 44.38 21.40 16.20
C LEU A 19 44.63 21.02 14.75
N LYS A 20 45.77 21.45 14.16
CA LYS A 20 46.11 21.23 12.74
C LYS A 20 44.98 21.63 11.79
N LEU A 21 44.27 22.72 12.10
CA LEU A 21 43.13 23.20 11.30
C LEU A 21 43.52 24.48 10.54
N SER A 22 43.10 24.57 9.27
CA SER A 22 43.24 25.82 8.52
C SER A 22 42.26 26.89 9.05
N ARG A 23 42.63 28.16 8.92
CA ARG A 23 41.78 29.29 9.31
C ARG A 23 40.44 29.28 8.52
N SER A 24 40.49 28.93 7.25
CA SER A 24 39.31 28.79 6.40
C SER A 24 38.36 27.69 6.89
N THR A 25 38.89 26.52 7.24
CA THR A 25 38.13 25.40 7.81
C THR A 25 37.45 25.78 9.12
N PHE A 26 38.17 26.49 10.00
CA PHE A 26 37.58 26.96 11.24
C PHE A 26 36.41 27.89 11.04
N TYR A 27 36.56 28.93 10.21
CA TYR A 27 35.47 29.86 9.92
C TYR A 27 34.33 29.21 9.11
N TYR A 28 34.63 28.26 8.25
CA TYR A 28 33.62 27.47 7.56
C TYR A 28 32.72 26.73 8.55
N HIS A 29 33.31 26.01 9.52
CA HIS A 29 32.53 25.33 10.56
C HIS A 29 31.82 26.30 11.53
N LEU A 30 32.38 27.46 11.78
CA LEU A 30 31.75 28.49 12.61
C LEU A 30 30.51 29.08 11.93
N LYS A 31 30.56 29.21 10.59
CA LYS A 31 29.40 29.62 9.79
C LYS A 31 28.33 28.52 9.65
N GLN A 32 28.72 27.25 9.82
CA GLN A 32 27.74 26.15 9.78
C GLN A 32 26.82 26.08 11.02
N ASN A 33 27.06 26.83 12.06
CA ASN A 33 26.12 27.01 13.18
C ASN A 33 24.88 27.86 12.80
N LYS A 34 24.53 27.90 11.49
CA LYS A 34 23.29 28.50 11.02
C LYS A 34 22.13 27.59 11.44
N GLN A 35 21.06 28.22 11.88
CA GLN A 35 19.75 27.60 12.06
C GLN A 35 19.47 26.65 10.90
N ASP A 36 19.03 25.44 11.22
CA ASP A 36 18.72 24.43 10.20
C ASP A 36 17.70 25.00 9.21
N LYS A 37 18.12 25.25 7.98
CA LYS A 37 17.26 25.78 6.89
C LYS A 37 15.94 25.02 6.77
N TYR A 38 15.94 23.75 7.15
CA TYR A 38 14.80 22.86 7.04
C TYR A 38 14.12 22.58 8.38
N PHE A 39 14.42 23.34 9.44
CA PHE A 39 13.84 23.12 10.77
C PHE A 39 12.31 23.04 10.70
N TYR A 40 11.67 24.06 10.15
CA TYR A 40 10.21 24.10 10.00
C TYR A 40 9.67 22.92 9.15
N ALA A 41 10.35 22.62 8.06
CA ALA A 41 9.97 21.48 7.21
C ALA A 41 10.10 20.13 7.94
N LYS A 42 11.13 19.96 8.76
CA LYS A 42 11.32 18.74 9.56
C LYS A 42 10.21 18.58 10.60
N GLU A 43 9.82 19.65 11.28
CA GLU A 43 8.70 19.61 12.24
C GLU A 43 7.38 19.25 11.54
N LYS A 44 7.10 19.84 10.38
CA LYS A 44 5.91 19.50 9.59
C LYS A 44 5.95 18.07 9.04
N ILE A 45 7.12 17.56 8.67
CA ILE A 45 7.28 16.15 8.26
C ILE A 45 6.95 15.21 9.42
N LYS A 46 7.41 15.50 10.66
CA LYS A 46 7.09 14.68 11.83
C LYS A 46 5.59 14.70 12.13
N GLU A 47 4.99 15.90 12.20
CA GLU A 47 3.55 16.09 12.42
C GLU A 47 2.72 15.27 11.42
N LEU A 48 3.01 15.40 10.11
CA LEU A 48 2.31 14.66 9.07
C LEU A 48 2.55 13.15 9.14
N PHE A 49 3.74 12.73 9.53
CA PHE A 49 4.07 11.32 9.68
C PHE A 49 3.33 10.68 10.85
N GLU A 50 3.26 11.35 11.99
CA GLU A 50 2.55 10.90 13.19
C GLU A 50 1.03 10.91 12.99
N ALA A 51 0.48 11.99 12.42
CA ALA A 51 -0.94 12.09 12.08
C ALA A 51 -1.42 10.95 11.15
N ASN A 52 -0.51 10.40 10.34
CA ASN A 52 -0.79 9.26 9.48
C ASN A 52 -0.24 7.93 10.05
N LYS A 53 -0.08 7.83 11.38
CA LYS A 53 0.32 6.61 12.11
C LYS A 53 1.60 5.95 11.55
N GLY A 54 2.53 6.74 11.01
CA GLY A 54 3.78 6.26 10.43
C GLY A 54 3.64 5.49 9.10
N ARG A 55 2.50 5.56 8.43
CA ARG A 55 2.21 4.80 7.20
C ARG A 55 2.75 5.47 5.95
N TYR A 56 2.88 6.81 5.95
CA TYR A 56 3.22 7.58 4.77
C TYR A 56 4.73 7.63 4.51
N GLY A 57 5.12 7.20 3.32
CA GLY A 57 6.48 7.37 2.81
C GLY A 57 6.70 8.76 2.21
N TYR A 58 7.96 9.06 1.85
CA TYR A 58 8.37 10.39 1.37
C TYR A 58 7.52 10.96 0.24
N ARG A 59 6.99 10.14 -0.69
CA ARG A 59 6.16 10.63 -1.81
C ARG A 59 4.84 11.21 -1.34
N ARG A 60 4.13 10.53 -0.42
CA ARG A 60 2.89 11.00 0.17
C ARG A 60 3.12 12.22 1.06
N ILE A 61 4.18 12.19 1.90
CA ILE A 61 4.58 13.35 2.70
C ILE A 61 4.89 14.56 1.81
N THR A 62 5.59 14.37 0.67
CA THR A 62 5.84 15.45 -0.28
C THR A 62 4.54 16.07 -0.82
N ALA A 63 3.55 15.23 -1.16
CA ALA A 63 2.25 15.71 -1.65
C ALA A 63 1.53 16.55 -0.59
N LEU A 64 1.48 16.07 0.66
CA LEU A 64 0.87 16.80 1.78
C LEU A 64 1.59 18.12 2.10
N LEU A 65 2.94 18.15 2.04
CA LEU A 65 3.71 19.37 2.24
C LEU A 65 3.37 20.42 1.17
N ARG A 66 3.20 20.00 -0.08
CA ARG A 66 2.78 20.89 -1.19
C ARG A 66 1.39 21.47 -0.96
N GLN A 67 0.44 20.67 -0.48
CA GLN A 67 -0.90 21.14 -0.11
C GLN A 67 -0.86 22.18 1.02
N LYS A 68 0.12 22.09 1.92
CA LYS A 68 0.36 23.07 3.00
C LYS A 68 1.29 24.22 2.58
N SER A 69 1.46 24.46 1.29
CA SER A 69 2.30 25.54 0.72
C SER A 69 3.78 25.45 1.11
N ILE A 70 4.30 24.24 1.33
CA ILE A 70 5.71 23.96 1.57
C ILE A 70 6.27 23.19 0.35
N PRO A 71 6.67 23.86 -0.73
CA PRO A 71 7.08 23.22 -2.00
C PRO A 71 8.51 22.68 -1.89
N LEU A 72 8.65 21.43 -1.41
CA LEU A 72 9.93 20.74 -1.39
C LEU A 72 10.00 19.67 -2.48
N ASN A 73 11.22 19.46 -3.01
CA ASN A 73 11.49 18.34 -3.90
C ASN A 73 11.42 17.02 -3.12
N HIS A 74 10.84 15.99 -3.72
CA HIS A 74 10.69 14.67 -3.09
C HIS A 74 12.04 14.05 -2.64
N LYS A 75 13.15 14.32 -3.37
CA LYS A 75 14.50 13.87 -2.95
C LYS A 75 14.96 14.58 -1.68
N THR A 76 14.60 15.87 -1.50
CA THR A 76 14.87 16.62 -0.27
C THR A 76 14.06 16.06 0.88
N VAL A 77 12.75 15.83 0.71
CA VAL A 77 11.90 15.21 1.72
C VAL A 77 12.44 13.84 2.14
N LEU A 78 12.88 13.00 1.20
CA LEU A 78 13.51 11.72 1.50
C LEU A 78 14.76 11.87 2.37
N LYS A 79 15.63 12.85 2.06
CA LYS A 79 16.84 13.14 2.86
C LYS A 79 16.47 13.60 4.27
N LEU A 80 15.45 14.47 4.40
CA LEU A 80 14.99 14.95 5.69
C LEU A 80 14.38 13.83 6.53
N MET A 81 13.53 12.98 5.96
CA MET A 81 12.98 11.81 6.65
C MET A 81 14.08 10.86 7.12
N LYS A 82 15.11 10.61 6.29
CA LYS A 82 16.29 9.83 6.72
C LYS A 82 17.02 10.49 7.88
N SER A 83 17.23 11.81 7.86
CA SER A 83 17.89 12.53 8.96
C SER A 83 17.09 12.50 10.26
N LEU A 84 15.76 12.37 10.17
CA LEU A 84 14.84 12.20 11.30
C LEU A 84 14.69 10.72 11.73
N GLN A 85 15.37 9.80 11.04
CA GLN A 85 15.27 8.34 11.27
C GLN A 85 13.84 7.79 11.13
N ILE A 86 12.99 8.43 10.30
CA ILE A 86 11.61 8.01 10.07
C ILE A 86 11.46 7.41 8.68
N ARG A 87 10.66 6.34 8.59
CA ARG A 87 10.38 5.62 7.36
C ARG A 87 8.95 5.11 7.36
N GLY A 88 8.20 5.33 6.28
CA GLY A 88 6.85 4.79 6.14
C GLY A 88 6.81 3.26 6.23
N LYS A 89 5.73 2.73 6.80
CA LYS A 89 5.51 1.28 6.89
C LYS A 89 5.55 0.67 5.49
N MET A 90 6.21 -0.49 5.36
CA MET A 90 6.31 -1.23 4.10
C MET A 90 5.60 -2.57 4.23
N ARG A 91 5.07 -3.07 3.10
CA ARG A 91 4.54 -4.42 3.00
C ARG A 91 5.62 -5.44 3.42
N LYS A 92 5.24 -6.40 4.26
CA LYS A 92 6.08 -7.57 4.52
C LYS A 92 5.97 -8.51 3.32
N ASN A 93 7.09 -9.04 2.87
CA ASN A 93 7.10 -10.13 1.89
C ASN A 93 6.71 -11.42 2.60
N GLU A 94 5.49 -11.87 2.38
CA GLU A 94 5.03 -13.21 2.81
C GLU A 94 5.27 -14.20 1.66
N LYS A 95 5.67 -15.43 2.00
CA LYS A 95 5.81 -16.49 1.00
C LYS A 95 4.42 -16.87 0.50
N TYR A 96 4.27 -16.92 -0.82
CA TYR A 96 3.05 -17.38 -1.46
C TYR A 96 2.88 -18.89 -1.26
N HIS A 97 1.70 -19.31 -0.83
CA HIS A 97 1.31 -20.72 -0.75
C HIS A 97 0.11 -20.93 -1.68
N SER A 98 0.31 -21.67 -2.77
CA SER A 98 -0.79 -22.04 -3.66
C SER A 98 -1.65 -23.14 -3.04
N TYR A 99 -2.96 -23.06 -3.25
CA TYR A 99 -3.90 -24.10 -2.88
C TYR A 99 -3.65 -25.37 -3.70
N LYS A 100 -3.64 -26.55 -3.04
CA LYS A 100 -3.37 -27.88 -3.65
C LYS A 100 -4.62 -28.77 -3.66
N GLY A 101 -5.83 -28.22 -3.61
CA GLY A 101 -7.07 -29.01 -3.63
C GLY A 101 -7.45 -29.60 -4.98
N GLU A 102 -8.53 -30.41 -5.00
CA GLU A 102 -9.12 -30.95 -6.23
C GLU A 102 -9.58 -29.83 -7.15
N VAL A 103 -9.39 -30.05 -8.46
CA VAL A 103 -9.58 -29.04 -9.49
C VAL A 103 -10.96 -29.23 -10.10
N GLY A 104 -11.83 -28.21 -9.99
CA GLY A 104 -13.07 -28.11 -10.75
C GLY A 104 -12.81 -27.66 -12.20
N GLN A 105 -13.76 -27.00 -12.84
CA GLN A 105 -13.56 -26.42 -14.17
C GLN A 105 -12.76 -25.13 -14.11
N ILE A 106 -11.67 -25.07 -14.86
CA ILE A 106 -10.80 -23.91 -14.97
C ILE A 106 -11.17 -23.16 -16.26
N ALA A 107 -11.40 -21.86 -16.15
CA ALA A 107 -11.61 -20.98 -17.30
C ALA A 107 -10.27 -20.47 -17.86
N ASP A 108 -10.27 -20.05 -19.13
CA ASP A 108 -9.10 -19.48 -19.79
C ASP A 108 -8.67 -18.16 -19.18
N ASN A 109 -7.38 -17.84 -19.27
CA ASN A 109 -6.85 -16.55 -18.88
C ASN A 109 -7.04 -15.52 -20.00
N LEU A 110 -8.18 -14.84 -19.99
CA LEU A 110 -8.53 -13.83 -20.99
C LEU A 110 -7.80 -12.49 -20.76
N LEU A 111 -7.41 -12.18 -19.51
CA LEU A 111 -6.69 -10.93 -19.23
C LEU A 111 -5.25 -10.95 -19.69
N SER A 112 -4.57 -12.10 -19.65
CA SER A 112 -3.17 -12.25 -20.08
C SER A 112 -2.23 -11.16 -19.52
N ARG A 113 -2.48 -10.69 -18.27
CA ARG A 113 -1.81 -9.58 -17.57
C ARG A 113 -2.09 -8.18 -18.11
N ASP A 114 -3.00 -8.03 -19.06
CA ASP A 114 -3.48 -6.71 -19.45
C ASP A 114 -4.58 -6.25 -18.49
N PHE A 115 -4.16 -5.52 -17.45
CA PHE A 115 -5.03 -4.92 -16.43
C PHE A 115 -5.52 -3.53 -16.80
N THR A 116 -5.41 -3.14 -18.07
CA THR A 116 -5.98 -1.90 -18.57
C THR A 116 -7.40 -2.12 -19.06
N ALA A 117 -8.30 -1.20 -18.77
CA ALA A 117 -9.67 -1.20 -19.27
C ALA A 117 -9.95 0.16 -19.90
N SER A 118 -10.75 0.20 -20.97
CA SER A 118 -11.07 1.41 -21.71
C SER A 118 -12.28 2.16 -21.11
N LYS A 119 -13.14 1.44 -20.39
CA LYS A 119 -14.36 1.95 -19.77
C LYS A 119 -14.68 1.22 -18.47
N PRO A 120 -15.51 1.82 -17.60
CA PRO A 120 -16.00 1.14 -16.39
C PRO A 120 -16.72 -0.17 -16.73
N PHE A 121 -16.60 -1.15 -15.84
CA PHE A 121 -17.23 -2.48 -15.94
C PHE A 121 -16.80 -3.30 -17.17
N GLU A 122 -15.68 -2.99 -17.80
CA GLU A 122 -15.13 -3.80 -18.89
C GLU A 122 -14.38 -5.00 -18.36
N LYS A 123 -13.48 -4.77 -17.41
CA LYS A 123 -12.66 -5.80 -16.78
C LYS A 123 -12.72 -5.64 -15.26
N LEU A 124 -13.17 -6.69 -14.60
CA LEU A 124 -13.29 -6.76 -13.14
C LEU A 124 -12.34 -7.85 -12.62
N THR A 125 -11.87 -7.69 -11.39
CA THR A 125 -11.07 -8.74 -10.74
C THR A 125 -11.50 -8.94 -9.29
N THR A 126 -11.34 -10.16 -8.80
CA THR A 126 -11.64 -10.56 -7.42
C THR A 126 -10.57 -11.50 -6.88
N ASP A 127 -10.52 -11.58 -5.58
CA ASP A 127 -9.70 -12.53 -4.81
C ASP A 127 -10.20 -12.54 -3.36
N VAL A 128 -9.80 -13.52 -2.57
CA VAL A 128 -10.14 -13.60 -1.15
C VAL A 128 -8.88 -13.39 -0.31
N THR A 129 -8.96 -12.46 0.66
CA THR A 129 -7.89 -12.29 1.63
C THR A 129 -8.38 -12.55 3.04
N GLN A 130 -7.46 -13.02 3.89
CA GLN A 130 -7.70 -13.32 5.30
C GLN A 130 -7.04 -12.29 6.20
N PHE A 131 -7.75 -11.94 7.27
CA PHE A 131 -7.23 -11.18 8.42
C PHE A 131 -7.32 -12.05 9.67
N LYS A 132 -6.32 -12.00 10.55
CA LYS A 132 -6.36 -12.64 11.85
C LYS A 132 -6.67 -11.59 12.91
N VAL A 133 -7.86 -11.63 13.48
CA VAL A 133 -8.36 -10.70 14.50
C VAL A 133 -8.49 -11.48 15.82
N GLY A 134 -7.62 -11.21 16.78
CA GLY A 134 -7.56 -12.05 17.99
C GLY A 134 -7.32 -13.52 17.65
N ASN A 135 -8.26 -14.37 18.03
CA ASN A 135 -8.25 -15.81 17.73
C ASN A 135 -9.08 -16.19 16.50
N GLU A 136 -9.78 -15.24 15.90
CA GLU A 136 -10.68 -15.48 14.77
C GLU A 136 -10.03 -15.10 13.44
N LYS A 137 -10.63 -15.59 12.37
CA LYS A 137 -10.25 -15.28 10.99
C LYS A 137 -11.40 -14.56 10.33
N VAL A 138 -11.12 -13.45 9.70
CA VAL A 138 -12.07 -12.68 8.89
C VAL A 138 -11.62 -12.72 7.45
N TYR A 139 -12.53 -13.01 6.55
CA TYR A 139 -12.29 -13.12 5.11
C TYR A 139 -12.97 -11.97 4.39
N LEU A 140 -12.24 -11.32 3.49
CA LEU A 140 -12.74 -10.25 2.64
C LEU A 140 -12.65 -10.71 1.18
N SER A 141 -13.78 -10.65 0.47
CA SER A 141 -13.88 -10.93 -0.96
C SER A 141 -14.39 -9.69 -1.69
N PRO A 142 -13.52 -8.83 -2.22
CA PRO A 142 -13.89 -7.63 -2.97
C PRO A 142 -13.92 -7.87 -4.48
N VAL A 143 -14.71 -7.08 -5.19
CA VAL A 143 -14.67 -6.93 -6.65
C VAL A 143 -14.10 -5.56 -7.00
N MET A 144 -13.03 -5.53 -7.77
CA MET A 144 -12.39 -4.30 -8.22
C MET A 144 -12.61 -4.09 -9.71
N ASP A 145 -13.00 -2.88 -10.09
CA ASP A 145 -12.98 -2.43 -11.48
C ASP A 145 -11.55 -2.07 -11.88
N LEU A 146 -11.06 -2.66 -12.96
CA LEU A 146 -9.70 -2.40 -13.43
C LEU A 146 -9.57 -1.05 -14.15
N TYR A 147 -10.66 -0.41 -14.54
CA TYR A 147 -10.65 0.91 -15.17
C TYR A 147 -10.17 2.01 -14.20
N ASN A 148 -10.82 2.12 -13.05
CA ASN A 148 -10.55 3.18 -12.07
C ASN A 148 -10.04 2.67 -10.72
N ARG A 149 -9.89 1.35 -10.54
CA ARG A 149 -9.49 0.67 -9.30
C ARG A 149 -10.50 0.82 -8.15
N GLU A 150 -11.74 1.10 -8.47
CA GLU A 150 -12.83 1.18 -7.52
C GLU A 150 -13.25 -0.22 -7.03
N ILE A 151 -13.56 -0.34 -5.74
CA ILE A 151 -14.19 -1.54 -5.20
C ILE A 151 -15.69 -1.42 -5.38
N ILE A 152 -16.22 -2.15 -6.35
CA ILE A 152 -17.63 -2.11 -6.74
C ILE A 152 -18.50 -2.84 -5.72
N SER A 153 -18.07 -4.02 -5.31
CA SER A 153 -18.76 -4.86 -4.34
C SER A 153 -17.75 -5.52 -3.42
N TYR A 154 -18.19 -5.93 -2.25
CA TYR A 154 -17.40 -6.78 -1.35
C TYR A 154 -18.32 -7.57 -0.43
N SER A 155 -17.81 -8.64 0.14
CA SER A 155 -18.39 -9.35 1.28
C SER A 155 -17.33 -9.62 2.34
N VAL A 156 -17.76 -9.60 3.60
CA VAL A 156 -16.95 -9.94 4.76
C VAL A 156 -17.60 -11.12 5.46
N SER A 157 -16.83 -12.16 5.81
CA SER A 157 -17.34 -13.35 6.46
C SER A 157 -16.33 -13.92 7.44
N LEU A 158 -16.78 -14.66 8.43
CA LEU A 158 -15.94 -15.48 9.31
C LEU A 158 -15.53 -16.80 8.66
N HIS A 159 -16.20 -17.21 7.59
CA HIS A 159 -15.95 -18.45 6.86
C HIS A 159 -15.74 -18.16 5.38
N PRO A 160 -14.70 -18.76 4.74
CA PRO A 160 -14.47 -18.62 3.31
C PRO A 160 -15.34 -19.64 2.54
N ASP A 161 -16.65 -19.42 2.53
CA ASP A 161 -17.64 -20.32 1.96
C ASP A 161 -18.30 -19.73 0.68
N LEU A 162 -19.18 -20.53 0.06
CA LEU A 162 -19.91 -20.09 -1.13
C LEU A 162 -20.91 -18.97 -0.83
N GLU A 163 -21.41 -18.88 0.39
CA GLU A 163 -22.33 -17.81 0.79
C GLU A 163 -21.63 -16.44 0.75
N GLN A 164 -20.39 -16.37 1.19
CA GLN A 164 -19.58 -15.16 1.04
C GLN A 164 -19.49 -14.73 -0.44
N ILE A 165 -19.25 -15.70 -1.33
CA ILE A 165 -19.12 -15.40 -2.77
C ILE A 165 -20.46 -14.99 -3.39
N ARG A 166 -21.59 -15.63 -2.98
CA ARG A 166 -22.94 -15.23 -3.41
C ARG A 166 -23.26 -13.78 -3.05
N GLN A 167 -22.97 -13.39 -1.80
CA GLN A 167 -23.21 -12.02 -1.33
C GLN A 167 -22.39 -11.01 -2.14
N MET A 168 -21.12 -11.31 -2.39
CA MET A 168 -20.25 -10.48 -3.21
C MET A 168 -20.78 -10.36 -4.64
N LEU A 169 -21.20 -11.46 -5.28
CA LEU A 169 -21.78 -11.48 -6.62
C LEU A 169 -23.09 -10.72 -6.70
N LYS A 170 -23.99 -10.91 -5.73
CA LYS A 170 -25.25 -10.15 -5.65
C LYS A 170 -24.99 -8.65 -5.53
N GLY A 171 -24.02 -8.24 -4.74
CA GLY A 171 -23.60 -6.84 -4.64
C GLY A 171 -23.04 -6.30 -5.97
N LEU A 172 -22.31 -7.13 -6.72
CA LEU A 172 -21.83 -6.79 -8.05
C LEU A 172 -22.98 -6.59 -9.04
N THR A 173 -23.86 -7.60 -9.19
CA THR A 173 -24.94 -7.57 -10.19
C THR A 173 -25.93 -6.44 -9.96
N ASN A 174 -26.17 -6.04 -8.71
CA ASN A 174 -27.00 -4.86 -8.40
C ASN A 174 -26.40 -3.54 -8.89
N LYS A 175 -25.10 -3.49 -9.16
CA LYS A 175 -24.40 -2.29 -9.62
C LYS A 175 -24.00 -2.34 -11.09
N LEU A 176 -24.12 -3.50 -11.73
CA LEU A 176 -23.82 -3.62 -13.15
C LEU A 176 -24.81 -2.80 -13.98
N PRO A 177 -24.32 -1.97 -14.92
CA PRO A 177 -25.20 -1.31 -15.89
C PRO A 177 -25.95 -2.33 -16.76
N ASN A 178 -27.16 -2.00 -17.18
CA ASN A 178 -27.95 -2.83 -18.11
C ASN A 178 -27.14 -3.09 -19.39
N GLY A 179 -27.06 -4.36 -19.78
CA GLY A 179 -26.33 -4.79 -20.97
C GLY A 179 -24.80 -4.84 -20.82
N ALA A 180 -24.27 -4.64 -19.62
CA ALA A 180 -22.83 -4.84 -19.38
C ALA A 180 -22.46 -6.33 -19.49
N THR A 181 -21.34 -6.61 -20.14
CA THR A 181 -20.77 -7.96 -20.32
C THR A 181 -19.30 -7.99 -19.87
N PRO A 182 -19.03 -7.81 -18.57
CA PRO A 182 -17.66 -7.71 -18.09
C PRO A 182 -16.91 -9.03 -18.19
N ILE A 183 -15.57 -8.93 -18.34
CA ILE A 183 -14.66 -10.04 -18.03
C ILE A 183 -14.40 -10.00 -16.52
N PHE A 184 -14.68 -11.10 -15.83
CA PHE A 184 -14.46 -11.22 -14.39
C PHE A 184 -13.34 -12.20 -14.08
N HIS A 185 -12.22 -11.67 -13.64
CA HIS A 185 -10.98 -12.39 -13.42
C HIS A 185 -10.76 -12.75 -11.96
N SER A 186 -10.32 -13.98 -11.71
CA SER A 186 -9.94 -14.47 -10.38
C SER A 186 -8.69 -15.35 -10.45
N ASP A 187 -8.18 -15.76 -9.30
CA ASP A 187 -7.28 -16.88 -9.20
C ASP A 187 -8.01 -18.22 -9.42
N GLN A 188 -7.30 -19.35 -9.28
CA GLN A 188 -7.87 -20.68 -9.35
C GLN A 188 -8.35 -21.19 -7.98
N GLY A 189 -8.86 -20.33 -7.10
CA GLY A 189 -9.48 -20.72 -5.84
C GLY A 189 -10.67 -21.66 -6.07
N TRP A 190 -10.87 -22.64 -5.17
CA TRP A 190 -11.94 -23.64 -5.31
C TRP A 190 -13.33 -23.02 -5.47
N GLN A 191 -13.59 -21.90 -4.81
CA GLN A 191 -14.87 -21.17 -4.87
C GLN A 191 -15.20 -20.68 -6.28
N TYR A 192 -14.19 -20.32 -7.07
CA TYR A 192 -14.36 -19.80 -8.44
C TYR A 192 -14.46 -20.93 -9.48
N GLN A 193 -14.09 -22.15 -9.10
CA GLN A 193 -14.21 -23.36 -9.92
C GLN A 193 -15.55 -24.09 -9.69
N HIS A 194 -16.34 -23.64 -8.72
CA HIS A 194 -17.60 -24.28 -8.37
C HIS A 194 -18.68 -24.02 -9.43
N ALA A 195 -19.45 -25.07 -9.77
CA ALA A 195 -20.46 -25.00 -10.82
C ALA A 195 -21.52 -23.93 -10.60
N GLU A 196 -21.89 -23.68 -9.36
CA GLU A 196 -22.85 -22.62 -9.00
C GLU A 196 -22.32 -21.24 -9.32
N TYR A 197 -21.04 -20.95 -9.02
CA TYR A 197 -20.39 -19.70 -9.36
C TYR A 197 -20.41 -19.47 -10.88
N GLN A 198 -19.99 -20.50 -11.65
CA GLN A 198 -19.93 -20.43 -13.11
C GLN A 198 -21.32 -20.20 -13.72
N ARG A 199 -22.34 -20.93 -13.20
CA ARG A 199 -23.73 -20.76 -13.64
C ARG A 199 -24.21 -19.34 -13.37
N TYR A 200 -23.97 -18.79 -12.18
CA TYR A 200 -24.35 -17.44 -11.82
C TYR A 200 -23.74 -16.39 -12.77
N LEU A 201 -22.45 -16.51 -13.08
CA LEU A 201 -21.79 -15.60 -14.03
C LEU A 201 -22.44 -15.67 -15.42
N LYS A 202 -22.72 -16.87 -15.91
CA LYS A 202 -23.35 -17.10 -17.21
C LYS A 202 -24.76 -16.50 -17.28
N GLU A 203 -25.58 -16.68 -16.25
CA GLU A 203 -26.92 -16.13 -16.13
C GLU A 203 -26.94 -14.58 -16.16
N HIS A 204 -25.84 -13.95 -15.73
CA HIS A 204 -25.70 -12.48 -15.71
C HIS A 204 -24.82 -11.93 -16.85
N ASN A 205 -24.53 -12.73 -17.89
CA ASN A 205 -23.66 -12.35 -19.02
C ASN A 205 -22.26 -11.86 -18.60
N ILE A 206 -21.70 -12.43 -17.54
CA ILE A 206 -20.36 -12.16 -17.07
C ILE A 206 -19.42 -13.23 -17.58
N THR A 207 -18.36 -12.86 -18.30
CA THR A 207 -17.38 -13.79 -18.83
C THR A 207 -16.32 -14.11 -17.79
N GLN A 208 -16.21 -15.37 -17.40
CA GLN A 208 -15.19 -15.82 -16.45
C GLN A 208 -13.80 -15.85 -17.08
N SER A 209 -12.80 -15.41 -16.31
CA SER A 209 -11.40 -15.54 -16.63
C SER A 209 -10.63 -15.97 -15.38
N MET A 210 -9.63 -16.83 -15.52
CA MET A 210 -8.81 -17.30 -14.40
C MET A 210 -7.32 -17.12 -14.66
N SER A 211 -6.55 -16.82 -13.61
CA SER A 211 -5.10 -16.81 -13.68
C SER A 211 -4.53 -18.20 -13.93
N ARG A 212 -3.34 -18.28 -14.51
CA ARG A 212 -2.64 -19.57 -14.68
C ARG A 212 -2.19 -20.11 -13.33
N LYS A 213 -2.18 -21.43 -13.19
CA LYS A 213 -1.81 -22.12 -11.94
C LYS A 213 -0.42 -21.68 -11.47
N GLY A 214 -0.32 -21.27 -10.22
CA GLY A 214 0.94 -20.86 -9.60
C GLY A 214 1.51 -19.52 -10.09
N ASN A 215 0.74 -18.73 -10.86
CA ASN A 215 1.21 -17.48 -11.45
C ASN A 215 0.52 -16.27 -10.77
N CYS A 216 1.03 -15.89 -9.59
CA CYS A 216 0.50 -14.79 -8.80
C CYS A 216 0.45 -13.45 -9.56
N MET A 217 1.35 -13.24 -10.52
CA MET A 217 1.36 -12.01 -11.33
C MET A 217 0.12 -11.85 -12.20
N ASP A 218 -0.62 -12.92 -12.47
CA ASP A 218 -1.84 -12.86 -13.28
C ASP A 218 -3.02 -12.21 -12.51
N ASN A 219 -2.94 -12.09 -11.15
CA ASN A 219 -3.88 -11.33 -10.32
C ASN A 219 -3.20 -10.17 -9.55
N GLY A 220 -2.16 -9.59 -10.11
CA GLY A 220 -1.32 -8.58 -9.46
C GLY A 220 -2.05 -7.31 -9.01
N ALA A 221 -3.20 -6.97 -9.62
CA ALA A 221 -4.03 -5.84 -9.21
C ALA A 221 -4.61 -6.06 -7.81
N MET A 222 -5.19 -7.23 -7.54
CA MET A 222 -5.73 -7.59 -6.23
C MET A 222 -4.65 -7.78 -5.18
N GLU A 223 -3.54 -8.41 -5.53
CA GLU A 223 -2.40 -8.54 -4.60
C GLU A 223 -1.88 -7.17 -4.14
N ASN A 224 -1.79 -6.20 -5.05
CA ASN A 224 -1.37 -4.84 -4.74
C ASN A 224 -2.40 -4.15 -3.82
N PHE A 225 -3.69 -4.29 -4.11
CA PHE A 225 -4.77 -3.77 -3.27
C PHE A 225 -4.70 -4.34 -1.86
N PHE A 226 -4.66 -5.66 -1.69
CA PHE A 226 -4.57 -6.30 -0.37
C PHE A 226 -3.31 -5.91 0.39
N GLY A 227 -2.17 -5.83 -0.30
CA GLY A 227 -0.94 -5.37 0.31
C GLY A 227 -1.05 -3.96 0.87
N ARG A 228 -1.72 -3.05 0.17
CA ARG A 228 -1.98 -1.68 0.65
C ARG A 228 -3.01 -1.65 1.76
N LEU A 229 -4.13 -2.35 1.60
CA LEU A 229 -5.19 -2.44 2.60
C LEU A 229 -4.62 -2.92 3.94
N LYS A 230 -3.83 -4.01 3.93
CA LYS A 230 -3.21 -4.53 5.16
C LYS A 230 -2.23 -3.54 5.81
N VAL A 231 -1.46 -2.80 5.02
CA VAL A 231 -0.54 -1.77 5.56
C VAL A 231 -1.28 -0.56 6.11
N GLU A 232 -2.34 -0.12 5.44
CA GLU A 232 -3.06 1.11 5.81
C GLU A 232 -4.05 0.90 6.95
N MET A 233 -4.63 -0.28 7.08
CA MET A 233 -5.71 -0.56 8.02
C MET A 233 -5.34 -1.56 9.10
N PHE A 234 -4.61 -2.62 8.76
CA PHE A 234 -4.45 -3.78 9.64
C PHE A 234 -3.11 -3.82 10.36
N TYR A 235 -1.97 -3.69 9.65
CA TYR A 235 -0.67 -3.84 10.29
C TYR A 235 -0.35 -2.69 11.24
N GLY A 236 -0.10 -3.06 12.53
CA GLY A 236 0.24 -2.13 13.60
C GLY A 236 -0.99 -1.58 14.35
N GLU A 237 -2.19 -1.99 13.98
CA GLU A 237 -3.39 -1.87 14.81
C GLU A 237 -3.59 -3.16 15.62
N LYS A 238 -4.26 -3.03 16.75
CA LYS A 238 -4.65 -4.16 17.60
C LYS A 238 -6.16 -4.15 17.72
N PHE A 239 -6.80 -5.12 17.09
CA PHE A 239 -8.24 -5.36 17.21
C PHE A 239 -8.44 -6.47 18.22
N GLN A 240 -9.30 -6.26 19.22
CA GLN A 240 -9.62 -7.26 20.23
C GLN A 240 -10.76 -8.16 19.76
N THR A 241 -11.73 -7.58 19.07
CA THR A 241 -12.92 -8.28 18.56
C THR A 241 -13.07 -8.06 17.05
N VAL A 242 -13.91 -8.89 16.43
CA VAL A 242 -14.27 -8.74 15.01
C VAL A 242 -15.08 -7.46 14.78
N ASP A 243 -15.90 -7.06 15.76
CA ASP A 243 -16.72 -5.84 15.66
C ASP A 243 -15.87 -4.55 15.65
N GLU A 244 -14.69 -4.58 16.30
CA GLU A 244 -13.74 -3.48 16.22
C GLU A 244 -13.02 -3.39 14.86
N PHE A 245 -12.95 -4.52 14.15
CA PHE A 245 -12.26 -4.64 12.88
C PHE A 245 -13.15 -4.26 11.71
#